data_3b36798f53bd51e32cfbb7909d1dfcc7
#
_entry.id   3b36798f53bd51e32cfbb7909d1dfcc7
#
_cell.length_a   1.000
_cell.length_b   1.000
_cell.length_c   1.000
_cell.angle_alpha   90.00
_cell.angle_beta   90.00
_cell.angle_gamma   90.00
#
_symmetry.space_group_name_H-M   'P 1'
#
loop_
_entity.id
_entity.type
_entity.pdbx_description
1 polymer ?
#
loop_
_entity_poly.entity_id
_entity_poly.type
_entity_poly.pdbx_seq_one_letter_code
_entity_poly.pdbx_strand_id
1 'polypeptide(L)'
;MKVPVEKNKEYVVEIIDNGYEGEGIAKLDNFTIFIPNGLKGEKVKVLIVKVLTSHAFGKILEIIEPSNYRIESDCETYKRCGGCSLRHVQYEETLKMKQNAVQSLVNKTLKNKLKVQPVCGMENPYHYRNKAQYPIGRDKNGKPVMRCVC
;
A
#
# COMPACT_ATOMS: atom_id res chain seq x y z
N MET A 1 -23.87 6.87 12.65
CA MET A 1 -23.15 7.86 11.83
C MET A 1 -23.38 7.53 10.36
N LYS A 2 -23.70 8.52 9.53
CA LYS A 2 -23.84 8.28 8.08
C LYS A 2 -22.46 8.09 7.49
N VAL A 3 -22.22 6.95 6.81
CA VAL A 3 -20.96 6.68 6.13
C VAL A 3 -20.87 7.61 4.93
N PRO A 4 -19.80 8.42 4.77
CA PRO A 4 -19.73 9.46 3.74
C PRO A 4 -19.38 8.91 2.34
N VAL A 5 -19.11 7.63 2.22
CA VAL A 5 -18.74 6.97 0.95
C VAL A 5 -19.68 5.83 0.63
N GLU A 6 -19.89 5.59 -0.67
CA GLU A 6 -20.75 4.52 -1.18
C GLU A 6 -19.92 3.56 -2.05
N LYS A 7 -20.24 2.26 -1.95
CA LYS A 7 -19.63 1.24 -2.82
C LYS A 7 -19.91 1.53 -4.29
N ASN A 8 -18.90 1.31 -5.13
CA ASN A 8 -18.93 1.53 -6.58
C ASN A 8 -19.07 3.02 -7.00
N LYS A 9 -18.83 3.96 -6.09
CA LYS A 9 -18.72 5.39 -6.39
C LYS A 9 -17.26 5.82 -6.46
N GLU A 10 -17.01 6.86 -7.24
CA GLU A 10 -15.70 7.46 -7.42
C GLU A 10 -15.54 8.70 -6.55
N TYR A 11 -14.36 8.87 -5.99
CA TYR A 11 -14.01 10.03 -5.15
C TYR A 11 -12.60 10.49 -5.50
N VAL A 12 -12.37 11.81 -5.40
CA VAL A 12 -11.02 12.37 -5.43
C VAL A 12 -10.60 12.64 -4.00
N VAL A 13 -9.47 12.08 -3.60
CA VAL A 13 -8.95 12.17 -2.23
C VAL A 13 -7.45 12.41 -2.24
N GLU A 14 -6.97 13.04 -1.17
CA GLU A 14 -5.55 13.18 -0.87
C GLU A 14 -5.11 12.08 0.10
N ILE A 15 -3.97 11.46 -0.19
CA ILE A 15 -3.36 10.45 0.67
C ILE A 15 -2.53 11.17 1.73
N ILE A 16 -2.99 11.14 2.96
CA ILE A 16 -2.39 11.86 4.09
C ILE A 16 -1.30 11.10 4.81
N ASP A 17 -1.31 9.75 4.69
CA ASP A 17 -0.31 8.88 5.33
C ASP A 17 -0.22 7.53 4.63
N ASN A 18 0.77 6.71 5.02
CA ASN A 18 0.84 5.31 4.63
C ASN A 18 0.65 4.40 5.85
N GLY A 19 -0.10 3.33 5.65
CA GLY A 19 -0.36 2.31 6.65
C GLY A 19 0.81 1.34 6.83
N TYR A 20 0.62 0.39 7.74
CA TYR A 20 1.66 -0.56 8.12
C TYR A 20 2.08 -1.50 6.98
N GLU A 21 1.16 -1.86 6.11
CA GLU A 21 1.42 -2.72 4.94
C GLU A 21 1.84 -1.93 3.70
N GLY A 22 1.95 -0.59 3.83
CA GLY A 22 2.35 0.32 2.76
C GLY A 22 1.19 0.90 1.94
N GLU A 23 -0.05 0.58 2.31
CA GLU A 23 -1.24 1.15 1.70
C GLU A 23 -1.37 2.64 2.01
N GLY A 24 -1.90 3.41 1.08
CA GLY A 24 -2.24 4.82 1.30
C GLY A 24 -3.45 4.96 2.23
N ILE A 25 -3.43 5.97 3.07
CA ILE A 25 -4.53 6.35 3.97
C ILE A 25 -5.04 7.71 3.56
N ALA A 26 -6.31 7.77 3.18
CA ALA A 26 -7.04 9.03 2.96
C ALA A 26 -8.19 9.16 3.95
N LYS A 27 -8.70 10.37 4.10
CA LYS A 27 -9.90 10.66 4.90
C LYS A 27 -10.90 11.49 4.11
N LEU A 28 -12.15 11.10 4.17
CA LEU A 28 -13.29 11.89 3.70
C LEU A 28 -14.25 12.06 4.88
N ASP A 29 -14.54 13.30 5.29
CA ASP A 29 -15.37 13.61 6.49
C ASP A 29 -14.98 12.79 7.74
N ASN A 30 -13.69 12.72 8.04
CA ASN A 30 -13.08 11.90 9.09
C ASN A 30 -13.24 10.36 8.93
N PHE A 31 -13.80 9.90 7.83
CA PHE A 31 -13.91 8.48 7.52
C PHE A 31 -12.68 8.00 6.76
N THR A 32 -12.05 6.92 7.25
CA THR A 32 -10.79 6.41 6.71
C THR A 32 -11.02 5.58 5.45
N ILE A 33 -10.21 5.82 4.43
CA ILE A 33 -10.18 5.05 3.19
C ILE A 33 -8.76 4.49 3.03
N PHE A 34 -8.63 3.16 2.97
CA PHE A 34 -7.39 2.48 2.64
C PHE A 34 -7.27 2.29 1.14
N ILE A 35 -6.12 2.67 0.58
CA ILE A 35 -5.90 2.74 -0.86
C ILE A 35 -4.61 1.97 -1.18
N PRO A 36 -4.71 0.69 -1.60
CA PRO A 36 -3.54 -0.06 -2.04
C PRO A 36 -2.76 0.68 -3.14
N ASN A 37 -1.43 0.60 -3.07
CA ASN A 37 -0.50 1.28 -3.97
C ASN A 37 -0.54 2.82 -3.96
N GLY A 38 -1.24 3.44 -3.01
CA GLY A 38 -1.23 4.88 -2.85
C GLY A 38 -0.07 5.34 -1.98
N LEU A 39 0.51 6.51 -2.30
CA LEU A 39 1.60 7.11 -1.54
C LEU A 39 1.17 8.41 -0.89
N LYS A 40 1.70 8.65 0.29
CA LYS A 40 1.50 9.91 1.01
C LYS A 40 1.83 11.12 0.15
N GLY A 41 0.96 12.12 0.18
CA GLY A 41 1.07 13.36 -0.60
C GLY A 41 0.51 13.25 -2.02
N GLU A 42 -0.03 12.11 -2.42
CA GLU A 42 -0.68 11.97 -3.72
C GLU A 42 -2.14 12.42 -3.65
N LYS A 43 -2.59 13.03 -4.74
CA LYS A 43 -4.01 13.25 -5.02
C LYS A 43 -4.48 12.25 -6.05
N VAL A 44 -5.45 11.44 -5.68
CA VAL A 44 -5.87 10.29 -6.48
C VAL A 44 -7.38 10.25 -6.66
N LYS A 45 -7.80 9.75 -7.81
CA LYS A 45 -9.18 9.35 -8.07
C LYS A 45 -9.32 7.88 -7.76
N VAL A 46 -10.22 7.54 -6.84
CA VAL A 46 -10.43 6.17 -6.35
C VAL A 46 -11.85 5.69 -6.56
N LEU A 47 -11.99 4.42 -6.89
CA LEU A 47 -13.26 3.70 -6.85
C LEU A 47 -13.38 2.98 -5.50
N ILE A 48 -14.45 3.22 -4.77
CA ILE A 48 -14.72 2.50 -3.52
C ILE A 48 -15.18 1.08 -3.83
N VAL A 49 -14.38 0.11 -3.43
CA VAL A 49 -14.64 -1.32 -3.70
C VAL A 49 -15.33 -2.03 -2.53
N LYS A 50 -15.08 -1.55 -1.31
CA LYS A 50 -15.69 -2.12 -0.09
C LYS A 50 -15.89 -1.03 0.95
N VAL A 51 -17.04 -1.06 1.62
CA VAL A 51 -17.37 -0.16 2.72
C VAL A 51 -17.66 -1.00 3.95
N LEU A 52 -17.03 -0.66 5.08
CA LEU A 52 -17.25 -1.22 6.40
C LEU A 52 -17.77 -0.12 7.35
N THR A 53 -18.11 -0.44 8.56
CA THR A 53 -18.66 0.51 9.53
C THR A 53 -17.68 1.61 9.94
N SER A 54 -16.37 1.33 9.95
CA SER A 54 -15.31 2.24 10.42
C SER A 54 -14.37 2.74 9.33
N HIS A 55 -14.35 2.09 8.16
CA HIS A 55 -13.45 2.44 7.06
C HIS A 55 -13.92 1.86 5.74
N ALA A 56 -13.31 2.29 4.65
CA ALA A 56 -13.52 1.74 3.31
C ALA A 56 -12.19 1.36 2.63
N PHE A 57 -12.30 0.61 1.54
CA PHE A 57 -11.20 0.30 0.64
C PHE A 57 -11.46 0.91 -0.72
N GLY A 58 -10.48 1.65 -1.23
CA GLY A 58 -10.50 2.28 -2.54
C GLY A 58 -9.45 1.67 -3.47
N LYS A 59 -9.80 1.56 -4.75
CA LYS A 59 -8.87 1.21 -5.83
C LYS A 59 -8.54 2.47 -6.61
N ILE A 60 -7.27 2.76 -6.83
CA ILE A 60 -6.83 3.88 -7.66
C ILE A 60 -7.30 3.64 -9.11
N LEU A 61 -8.00 4.63 -9.65
CA LEU A 61 -8.34 4.70 -11.08
C LEU A 61 -7.33 5.59 -11.80
N GLU A 62 -6.95 6.72 -11.16
CA GLU A 62 -6.07 7.73 -11.74
C GLU A 62 -5.26 8.40 -10.62
N ILE A 63 -4.00 8.71 -10.90
CA ILE A 63 -3.15 9.54 -10.04
C ILE A 63 -3.14 10.93 -10.66
N ILE A 64 -3.79 11.89 -9.99
CA ILE A 64 -3.93 13.27 -10.48
C ILE A 64 -2.65 14.04 -10.19
N GLU A 65 -2.13 13.91 -8.98
CA GLU A 65 -0.89 14.54 -8.54
C GLU A 65 -0.02 13.44 -7.90
N PRO A 66 1.06 12.97 -8.59
CA PRO A 66 1.92 11.93 -8.06
C PRO A 66 2.85 12.46 -6.96
N SER A 67 3.23 11.58 -6.04
CA SER A 67 4.31 11.85 -5.09
C SER A 67 5.67 11.89 -5.80
N ASN A 68 6.57 12.77 -5.35
CA ASN A 68 7.95 12.84 -5.82
C ASN A 68 8.74 11.54 -5.57
N TYR A 69 8.25 10.69 -4.69
CA TYR A 69 8.86 9.39 -4.35
C TYR A 69 8.30 8.22 -5.17
N ARG A 70 7.32 8.49 -6.02
CA ARG A 70 6.78 7.47 -6.93
C ARG A 70 7.75 7.23 -8.07
N ILE A 71 8.03 5.97 -8.33
CA ILE A 71 8.79 5.51 -9.48
C ILE A 71 7.97 4.53 -10.30
N GLU A 72 8.29 4.42 -11.58
CA GLU A 72 7.76 3.37 -12.41
C GLU A 72 8.43 2.03 -12.04
N SER A 73 7.62 0.99 -11.85
CA SER A 73 8.16 -0.32 -11.54
C SER A 73 8.84 -0.91 -12.77
N ASP A 74 10.07 -1.37 -12.62
CA ASP A 74 10.85 -2.10 -13.62
C ASP A 74 10.35 -3.55 -13.85
N CYS A 75 9.31 -3.98 -13.13
CA CYS A 75 8.73 -5.31 -13.22
C CYS A 75 7.43 -5.28 -14.04
N GLU A 76 7.44 -5.88 -15.23
CA GLU A 76 6.28 -5.95 -16.13
C GLU A 76 5.03 -6.59 -15.48
N THR A 77 5.24 -7.53 -14.58
CA THR A 77 4.15 -8.25 -13.90
C THR A 77 3.71 -7.59 -12.60
N TYR A 78 4.34 -6.49 -12.17
CA TYR A 78 4.09 -5.85 -10.87
C TYR A 78 2.61 -5.62 -10.58
N LYS A 79 1.86 -5.05 -11.54
CA LYS A 79 0.43 -4.72 -11.39
C LYS A 79 -0.49 -5.95 -11.22
N ARG A 80 0.01 -7.16 -11.55
CA ARG A 80 -0.77 -8.40 -11.53
C ARG A 80 -0.25 -9.42 -10.53
N CYS A 81 1.01 -9.30 -10.12
CA CYS A 81 1.70 -10.32 -9.34
C CYS A 81 1.36 -10.26 -7.85
N GLY A 82 1.13 -9.08 -7.27
CA GLY A 82 0.90 -8.93 -5.82
C GLY A 82 2.08 -9.33 -4.91
N GLY A 83 3.19 -9.83 -5.46
CA GLY A 83 4.35 -10.28 -4.67
C GLY A 83 5.21 -9.16 -4.08
N CYS A 84 5.03 -7.91 -4.52
CA CYS A 84 5.78 -6.73 -4.08
C CYS A 84 4.81 -5.60 -3.74
N SER A 85 4.86 -5.08 -2.53
CA SER A 85 3.96 -4.00 -2.08
C SER A 85 4.50 -2.60 -2.41
N LEU A 86 5.83 -2.40 -2.44
CA LEU A 86 6.45 -1.07 -2.50
C LEU A 86 7.40 -0.87 -3.70
N ARG A 87 7.28 -1.67 -4.77
CA ARG A 87 8.18 -1.55 -5.93
C ARG A 87 7.93 -0.29 -6.78
N HIS A 88 6.88 0.44 -6.49
CA HIS A 88 6.55 1.74 -7.10
C HIS A 88 7.06 2.93 -6.26
N VAL A 89 7.89 2.67 -5.26
CA VAL A 89 8.41 3.69 -4.32
C VAL A 89 9.94 3.69 -4.39
N GLN A 90 10.55 4.87 -4.36
CA GLN A 90 12.00 5.02 -4.20
C GLN A 90 12.47 4.28 -2.95
N TYR A 91 13.60 3.59 -3.04
CA TYR A 91 14.06 2.71 -1.96
C TYR A 91 14.28 3.43 -0.64
N GLU A 92 14.90 4.60 -0.68
CA GLU A 92 15.16 5.45 0.50
C GLU A 92 13.87 5.83 1.21
N GLU A 93 12.79 6.08 0.45
CA GLU A 93 11.49 6.39 1.04
C GLU A 93 10.86 5.15 1.68
N THR A 94 11.08 3.95 1.11
CA THR A 94 10.62 2.71 1.76
C THR A 94 11.27 2.49 3.11
N LEU A 95 12.53 2.90 3.31
CA LEU A 95 13.21 2.82 4.61
C LEU A 95 12.56 3.77 5.63
N LYS A 96 12.22 4.99 5.22
CA LYS A 96 11.51 5.96 6.07
C LYS A 96 10.10 5.46 6.41
N MET A 97 9.36 4.90 5.45
CA MET A 97 8.04 4.32 5.71
C MET A 97 8.12 3.22 6.78
N LYS A 98 9.10 2.32 6.69
CA LYS A 98 9.35 1.26 7.68
C LYS A 98 9.71 1.83 9.05
N GLN A 99 10.59 2.82 9.10
CA GLN A 99 10.95 3.50 10.35
C GLN A 99 9.73 4.15 11.00
N ASN A 100 8.91 4.86 10.22
CA ASN A 100 7.71 5.53 10.70
C ASN A 100 6.66 4.54 11.23
N ALA A 101 6.50 3.40 10.56
CA ALA A 101 5.61 2.33 11.03
C ALA A 101 6.03 1.81 12.42
N VAL A 102 7.33 1.53 12.61
CA VAL A 102 7.86 1.09 13.91
C VAL A 102 7.75 2.21 14.95
N GLN A 103 8.09 3.46 14.59
CA GLN A 103 7.97 4.60 15.49
C GLN A 103 6.52 4.79 15.97
N SER A 104 5.55 4.62 15.08
CA SER A 104 4.13 4.71 15.43
C SER A 104 3.70 3.63 16.43
N LEU A 105 4.21 2.41 16.28
CA LEU A 105 3.96 1.32 17.22
C LEU A 105 4.61 1.61 18.59
N VAL A 106 5.87 2.06 18.60
CA VAL A 106 6.59 2.45 19.80
C VAL A 106 5.82 3.54 20.56
N ASN A 107 5.37 4.59 19.84
CA ASN A 107 4.63 5.70 20.44
C ASN A 107 3.28 5.28 21.04
N LYS A 108 2.62 4.26 20.45
CA LYS A 108 1.36 3.72 20.96
C LYS A 108 1.54 2.82 22.18
N THR A 109 2.64 2.06 22.22
CA THR A 109 2.87 1.03 23.23
C THR A 109 3.64 1.55 24.44
N LEU A 110 4.61 2.41 24.23
CA LEU A 110 5.48 2.92 25.28
C LEU A 110 5.08 4.34 25.67
N LYS A 111 4.93 4.58 26.97
CA LYS A 111 4.71 5.93 27.53
C LYS A 111 5.92 6.84 27.37
N ASN A 112 7.11 6.28 27.20
CA ASN A 112 8.35 7.01 26.95
C ASN A 112 8.50 7.28 25.45
N LYS A 113 8.88 8.52 25.12
CA LYS A 113 9.14 8.96 23.73
C LYS A 113 10.51 8.43 23.26
N LEU A 114 10.61 7.12 23.04
CA LEU A 114 11.81 6.54 22.45
C LEU A 114 11.84 6.84 20.95
N LYS A 115 12.96 7.33 20.47
CA LYS A 115 13.18 7.56 19.05
C LYS A 115 13.76 6.31 18.40
N VAL A 116 13.07 5.78 17.41
CA VAL A 116 13.56 4.67 16.59
C VAL A 116 14.72 5.14 15.73
N GLN A 117 15.81 4.39 15.74
CA GLN A 117 16.97 4.68 14.91
C GLN A 117 16.65 4.50 13.41
N PRO A 118 17.39 5.15 12.50
CA PRO A 118 17.25 4.94 11.08
C PRO A 118 17.36 3.45 10.70
N VAL A 119 16.56 3.02 9.74
CA VAL A 119 16.61 1.65 9.24
C VAL A 119 17.91 1.44 8.47
N CYS A 120 18.64 0.37 8.79
CA CYS A 120 19.79 -0.06 8.00
C CYS A 120 19.30 -0.55 6.62
N GLY A 121 19.65 0.20 5.59
CA GLY A 121 19.35 -0.16 4.20
C GLY A 121 20.39 -1.10 3.61
N MET A 122 20.07 -1.68 2.45
CA MET A 122 20.98 -2.46 1.62
C MET A 122 21.53 -1.56 0.50
N GLU A 123 22.79 -1.75 0.12
CA GLU A 123 23.37 -1.09 -1.06
C GLU A 123 22.66 -1.52 -2.33
N ASN A 124 22.36 -2.83 -2.45
CA ASN A 124 21.53 -3.38 -3.53
C ASN A 124 20.30 -4.07 -2.93
N PRO A 125 19.11 -3.45 -3.00
CA PRO A 125 17.89 -4.01 -2.41
C PRO A 125 17.20 -5.05 -3.28
N TYR A 126 17.80 -5.47 -4.38
CA TYR A 126 17.24 -6.44 -5.33
C TYR A 126 17.86 -7.83 -5.13
N HIS A 127 17.17 -8.84 -5.67
CA HIS A 127 17.63 -10.24 -5.67
C HIS A 127 17.93 -10.83 -4.28
N TYR A 128 17.34 -10.29 -3.22
CA TYR A 128 17.57 -10.72 -1.84
C TYR A 128 16.82 -12.00 -1.47
N ARG A 129 15.75 -12.34 -2.21
CA ARG A 129 14.88 -13.48 -1.87
C ARG A 129 15.50 -14.77 -2.36
N ASN A 130 15.75 -15.72 -1.44
CA ASN A 130 16.31 -17.04 -1.71
C ASN A 130 15.26 -18.17 -1.63
N LYS A 131 14.00 -17.86 -1.28
CA LYS A 131 12.88 -18.80 -1.22
C LYS A 131 11.65 -18.16 -1.87
N ALA A 132 11.04 -18.86 -2.81
CA ALA A 132 9.76 -18.51 -3.39
C ALA A 132 8.75 -19.64 -3.17
N GLN A 133 7.49 -19.28 -2.91
CA GLN A 133 6.38 -20.21 -2.78
C GLN A 133 5.35 -19.84 -3.86
N TYR A 134 4.99 -20.83 -4.67
CA TYR A 134 4.04 -20.67 -5.75
C TYR A 134 2.83 -21.58 -5.50
N PRO A 135 1.66 -21.02 -5.13
CA PRO A 135 0.46 -21.84 -4.99
C PRO A 135 0.05 -22.37 -6.36
N ILE A 136 -0.24 -23.67 -6.41
CA ILE A 136 -0.76 -24.32 -7.61
C ILE A 136 -2.28 -24.37 -7.49
N GLY A 137 -2.97 -23.86 -8.49
CA GLY A 137 -4.41 -23.92 -8.63
C GLY A 137 -4.81 -24.61 -9.92
N ARG A 138 -6.11 -24.58 -10.23
CA ARG A 138 -6.66 -25.02 -11.53
C ARG A 138 -7.29 -23.84 -12.24
N ASP A 139 -7.16 -23.79 -13.55
CA ASP A 139 -7.90 -22.86 -14.40
C ASP A 139 -9.36 -23.30 -14.60
N LYS A 140 -10.11 -22.55 -15.40
CA LYS A 140 -11.52 -22.84 -15.72
C LYS A 140 -11.71 -24.20 -16.42
N ASN A 141 -10.65 -24.72 -17.06
CA ASN A 141 -10.64 -25.99 -17.77
C ASN A 141 -10.08 -27.15 -16.93
N GLY A 142 -9.79 -26.92 -15.64
CA GLY A 142 -9.22 -27.90 -14.74
C GLY A 142 -7.72 -28.13 -14.89
N LYS A 143 -7.03 -27.37 -15.79
CA LYS A 143 -5.59 -27.48 -16.02
C LYS A 143 -4.83 -26.86 -14.83
N PRO A 144 -3.77 -27.52 -14.32
CA PRO A 144 -2.96 -26.95 -13.26
C PRO A 144 -2.27 -25.67 -13.74
N VAL A 145 -2.39 -24.61 -12.95
CA VAL A 145 -1.72 -23.31 -13.19
C VAL A 145 -1.00 -22.87 -11.92
N MET A 146 0.18 -22.31 -12.08
CA MET A 146 0.90 -21.65 -11.02
C MET A 146 0.34 -20.22 -10.89
N ARG A 147 -0.04 -19.83 -9.68
CA ARG A 147 -0.53 -18.48 -9.38
C ARG A 147 0.53 -17.72 -8.61
N CYS A 148 0.69 -16.44 -8.93
CA CYS A 148 1.36 -15.54 -8.01
C CYS A 148 0.48 -15.38 -6.77
N VAL A 149 1.10 -15.31 -5.60
CA VAL A 149 0.38 -14.99 -4.35
C VAL A 149 -0.01 -13.52 -4.45
N CYS A 150 -1.28 -13.27 -4.65
CA CYS A 150 -1.89 -11.94 -4.58
C CYS A 150 -2.61 -11.81 -3.24
#